data_fd074f6e23e547c14d13906c85a30fdd
#
_entry.id   fd074f6e23e547c14d13906c85a30fdd
#
_cell.length_a   1.000
_cell.length_b   1.000
_cell.length_c   1.000
_cell.angle_alpha   90.00
_cell.angle_beta   90.00
_cell.angle_gamma   90.00
#
_symmetry.space_group_name_H-M   'P 1'
#
loop_
_entity.id
_entity.type
_entity.pdbx_description
1 polymer ?
#
loop_
_entity_poly.entity_id
_entity_poly.type
_entity_poly.pdbx_seq_one_letter_code
_entity_poly.pdbx_strand_id
1 'polypeptide(L)' 'MAEASYTYTARDGTCKYNSGSTTGVKASGYTNVAANNTSQMKAALALKPLSVSIQADTSVFQSYSSGIFNSTKCGT' A
#
# COMPACT_ATOMS: atom_id res chain seq x y z
N MET A 1 14.61 -3.75 2.09
CA MET A 1 15.63 -3.39 3.12
C MET A 1 14.90 -2.86 4.35
N ALA A 2 15.44 -3.05 5.54
CA ALA A 2 14.87 -2.49 6.76
C ALA A 2 15.10 -0.96 6.80
N GLU A 3 14.22 -0.23 7.49
CA GLU A 3 14.34 1.22 7.66
C GLU A 3 15.70 1.62 8.23
N ALA A 4 16.21 0.88 9.20
CA ALA A 4 17.53 1.12 9.80
C ALA A 4 18.67 1.01 8.80
N SER A 5 18.53 0.20 7.74
CA SER A 5 19.53 0.01 6.69
C SER A 5 19.41 1.03 5.56
N TYR A 6 18.24 1.63 5.39
CA TYR A 6 17.96 2.60 4.34
C TYR A 6 16.92 3.60 4.84
N THR A 7 17.36 4.54 5.64
CA THR A 7 16.49 5.50 6.33
C THR A 7 15.85 6.49 5.36
N TYR A 8 14.55 6.77 5.56
CA TYR A 8 13.85 7.82 4.85
C TYR A 8 14.37 9.20 5.26
N THR A 9 14.74 10.02 4.29
CA THR A 9 15.35 11.34 4.54
C THR A 9 14.46 12.50 4.05
N ALA A 10 13.26 12.21 3.52
CA ALA A 10 12.31 13.20 2.99
C ALA A 10 12.89 14.12 1.90
N ARG A 11 13.86 13.63 1.14
CA ARG A 11 14.49 14.37 0.04
C ARG A 11 15.05 13.41 -1.01
N ASP A 12 15.23 13.90 -2.20
CA ASP A 12 15.88 13.14 -3.28
C ASP A 12 17.35 12.83 -2.93
N GLY A 13 17.85 11.75 -3.51
CA GLY A 13 19.21 11.34 -3.30
C GLY A 13 19.61 10.16 -4.17
N THR A 14 20.86 9.78 -4.08
CA THR A 14 21.37 8.61 -4.79
C THR A 14 20.77 7.32 -4.22
N CYS A 15 20.40 6.38 -5.09
CA CYS A 15 19.91 5.08 -4.68
C CYS A 15 20.98 4.32 -3.87
N LYS A 16 20.61 3.88 -2.68
CA LYS A 16 21.47 3.14 -1.75
C LYS A 16 21.10 1.66 -1.66
N TYR A 17 20.37 1.14 -2.62
CA TYR A 17 19.99 -0.28 -2.62
C TYR A 17 21.25 -1.17 -2.59
N ASN A 18 21.22 -2.15 -1.70
CA ASN A 18 22.25 -3.16 -1.57
C ASN A 18 21.61 -4.53 -1.38
N SER A 19 21.88 -5.44 -2.31
CA SER A 19 21.30 -6.79 -2.28
C SER A 19 21.69 -7.59 -1.02
N GLY A 20 22.85 -7.31 -0.45
CA GLY A 20 23.31 -7.95 0.79
C GLY A 20 22.56 -7.49 2.05
N SER A 21 21.82 -6.37 1.97
CA SER A 21 21.07 -5.80 3.10
C SER A 21 19.55 -5.99 2.97
N THR A 22 19.11 -6.90 2.10
CA THR A 22 17.67 -7.19 1.93
C THR A 22 17.14 -8.02 3.10
N THR A 23 15.82 -7.91 3.36
CA THR A 23 15.15 -8.66 4.43
C THR A 23 14.79 -10.09 4.03
N GLY A 24 15.11 -10.50 2.80
CA GLY A 24 14.72 -11.80 2.25
C GLY A 24 13.29 -11.87 1.72
N VAL A 25 12.48 -10.84 1.93
CA VAL A 25 11.13 -10.76 1.38
C VAL A 25 11.21 -10.35 -0.09
N LYS A 26 10.62 -11.16 -0.97
CA LYS A 26 10.64 -10.94 -2.40
C LYS A 26 9.26 -11.18 -3.00
N ALA A 27 8.80 -10.26 -3.82
CA ALA A 27 7.61 -10.47 -4.63
C ALA A 27 7.97 -11.31 -5.87
N SER A 28 7.18 -12.35 -6.15
CA SER A 28 7.36 -13.19 -7.33
C SER A 28 6.54 -12.73 -8.53
N GLY A 29 5.63 -11.80 -8.34
CA GLY A 29 4.76 -11.27 -9.37
C GLY A 29 3.56 -10.56 -8.77
N TYR A 30 2.57 -10.31 -9.61
CA TYR A 30 1.32 -9.67 -9.20
C TYR A 30 0.15 -10.18 -10.05
N THR A 31 -1.06 -10.01 -9.52
CA THR A 31 -2.30 -10.27 -10.25
C THR A 31 -3.21 -9.06 -10.07
N ASN A 32 -3.70 -8.52 -11.18
CA ASN A 32 -4.64 -7.40 -11.12
C ASN A 32 -6.06 -7.90 -10.84
N VAL A 33 -6.75 -7.17 -9.97
CA VAL A 33 -8.20 -7.30 -9.80
C VAL A 33 -8.88 -6.49 -10.90
N ALA A 34 -9.92 -7.06 -11.53
CA ALA A 34 -10.66 -6.36 -12.58
C ALA A 34 -11.26 -5.05 -12.07
N ALA A 35 -11.18 -4.00 -12.90
CA ALA A 35 -11.73 -2.69 -12.55
C ALA A 35 -13.24 -2.78 -12.30
N ASN A 36 -13.73 -2.03 -11.31
CA ASN A 36 -15.14 -1.95 -10.94
C ASN A 36 -15.78 -3.32 -10.64
N ASN A 37 -15.00 -4.26 -10.11
CA ASN A 37 -15.46 -5.60 -9.78
C ASN A 37 -15.33 -5.87 -8.28
N THR A 38 -16.36 -5.55 -7.53
CA THR A 38 -16.39 -5.70 -6.07
C THR A 38 -16.28 -7.17 -5.65
N SER A 39 -16.90 -8.09 -6.37
CA SER A 39 -16.83 -9.53 -6.08
C SER A 39 -15.43 -10.06 -6.18
N GLN A 40 -14.69 -9.69 -7.24
CA GLN A 40 -13.30 -10.06 -7.41
C GLN A 40 -12.40 -9.46 -6.32
N MET A 41 -12.64 -8.20 -5.98
CA MET A 41 -11.89 -7.54 -4.90
C MET A 41 -12.09 -8.24 -3.57
N LYS A 42 -13.31 -8.60 -3.22
CA LYS A 42 -13.61 -9.37 -2.00
C LYS A 42 -12.93 -10.72 -1.99
N ALA A 43 -12.95 -11.44 -3.10
CA ALA A 43 -12.31 -12.74 -3.23
C ALA A 43 -10.77 -12.64 -3.06
N ALA A 44 -10.15 -11.63 -3.66
CA ALA A 44 -8.72 -11.39 -3.51
C ALA A 44 -8.36 -10.98 -2.07
N LEU A 45 -9.15 -10.10 -1.46
CA LEU A 45 -8.95 -9.64 -0.08
C LEU A 45 -9.08 -10.78 0.95
N ALA A 46 -9.91 -11.78 0.66
CA ALA A 46 -10.04 -12.96 1.52
C ALA A 46 -8.74 -13.76 1.63
N LEU A 47 -7.82 -13.61 0.69
CA LEU A 47 -6.53 -14.32 0.66
C LEU A 47 -5.43 -13.55 1.37
N LYS A 48 -5.38 -12.21 1.20
CA LYS A 48 -4.33 -11.34 1.75
C LYS A 48 -4.68 -9.87 1.55
N PRO A 49 -3.99 -8.94 2.26
CA PRO A 49 -4.14 -7.51 1.99
C PRO A 49 -3.83 -7.16 0.54
N LEU A 50 -4.48 -6.12 0.03
CA LEU A 50 -4.34 -5.67 -1.36
C LEU A 50 -3.65 -4.31 -1.42
N SER A 51 -2.82 -4.13 -2.44
CA SER A 51 -2.29 -2.82 -2.82
C SER A 51 -3.35 -2.08 -3.62
N VAL A 52 -3.72 -0.87 -3.18
CA VAL A 52 -4.79 -0.08 -3.79
C VAL A 52 -4.38 1.39 -3.91
N SER A 53 -5.02 2.10 -4.83
CA SER A 53 -4.97 3.56 -4.90
C SER A 53 -6.23 4.14 -4.31
N ILE A 54 -6.10 5.17 -3.49
CA ILE A 54 -7.22 5.83 -2.82
C ILE A 54 -7.09 7.34 -2.89
N GLN A 55 -8.21 8.03 -2.69
CA GLN A 55 -8.20 9.47 -2.46
C GLN A 55 -7.83 9.74 -1.00
N ALA A 56 -6.58 10.09 -0.74
CA ALA A 56 -6.05 10.24 0.62
C ALA A 56 -6.01 11.69 1.11
N ASP A 57 -6.40 12.66 0.28
CA ASP A 57 -6.35 14.09 0.59
C ASP A 57 -7.57 14.60 1.36
N THR A 58 -8.56 13.75 1.61
CA THR A 58 -9.75 14.13 2.38
C THR A 58 -9.45 14.17 3.88
N SER A 59 -10.03 15.15 4.59
CA SER A 59 -9.86 15.28 6.04
C SER A 59 -10.34 14.04 6.79
N VAL A 60 -11.37 13.37 6.29
CA VAL A 60 -11.89 12.15 6.92
C VAL A 60 -10.89 10.99 6.87
N PHE A 61 -10.13 10.89 5.79
CA PHE A 61 -9.06 9.88 5.70
C PHE A 61 -7.84 10.28 6.53
N GLN A 62 -7.43 11.53 6.46
CA GLN A 62 -6.26 12.04 7.19
C GLN A 62 -6.42 11.93 8.71
N SER A 63 -7.66 11.96 9.19
CA SER A 63 -8.00 11.82 10.63
C SER A 63 -8.38 10.39 11.01
N TYR A 64 -8.17 9.41 10.13
CA TYR A 64 -8.47 8.01 10.46
C TYR A 64 -7.64 7.52 11.63
N SER A 65 -8.28 6.82 12.57
CA SER A 65 -7.60 6.31 13.77
C SER A 65 -7.70 4.79 13.93
N SER A 66 -8.84 4.17 13.65
CA SER A 66 -9.01 2.73 13.85
C SER A 66 -10.26 2.17 13.18
N GLY A 67 -10.32 0.86 13.04
CA GLY A 67 -11.46 0.14 12.51
C GLY A 67 -11.60 0.20 10.99
N ILE A 68 -12.76 -0.15 10.49
CA ILE A 68 -13.07 -0.11 9.05
C ILE A 68 -13.40 1.32 8.66
N PHE A 69 -12.60 1.89 7.75
CA PHE A 69 -12.85 3.22 7.22
C PHE A 69 -13.99 3.18 6.19
N ASN A 70 -15.06 3.94 6.44
CA ASN A 70 -16.20 4.07 5.55
C ASN A 70 -16.70 5.51 5.56
N SER A 71 -16.71 6.17 4.41
CA SER A 71 -17.16 7.56 4.30
C SER A 71 -17.70 7.84 2.90
N THR A 72 -18.81 8.55 2.82
CA THR A 72 -19.38 9.06 1.57
C THR A 72 -18.61 10.27 1.01
N LYS A 73 -17.64 10.81 1.76
CA LYS A 73 -16.80 11.93 1.35
C LYS A 73 -15.56 11.50 0.57
N CYS A 74 -15.34 10.20 0.41
CA CYS A 74 -14.25 9.68 -0.42
C CYS A 74 -14.66 9.65 -1.89
N GLY A 75 -13.73 10.02 -2.78
CA GLY A 75 -13.86 9.81 -4.20
C GLY A 75 -13.75 8.33 -4.59
N THR A 76 -14.20 8.02 -5.76
CA THR A 76 -14.16 6.66 -6.33
C THR A 76 -13.21 6.58 -7.52
#